data_2eb6a22178715e9965c0af4d4fe580b7
#
_entry.id   2eb6a22178715e9965c0af4d4fe580b7
#
_cell.length_a   1.000
_cell.length_b   1.000
_cell.length_c   1.000
_cell.angle_alpha   90.00
_cell.angle_beta   90.00
_cell.angle_gamma   90.00
#
_symmetry.space_group_name_H-M   'P 1'
#
loop_
_entity.id
_entity.type
_entity.pdbx_description
1 polymer ?
#
loop_
_entity_poly.entity_id
_entity_poly.type
_entity_poly.pdbx_seq_one_letter_code
_entity_poly.pdbx_strand_id
1 'polypeptide(L)'
;DFIKSKTGNDADLNLMLVAMFRSANITAYPILISTVGNGNLNLTFPNLGNFNYVVVGAEINKTFYLFDATSKQSQANLLPSRVWNDNGLLVKDDKAELISLNNVKISHNNHTVKAKINSDGTVSGAYQDQDEGMMAMSAKENFDENPDKYKKQYKENFSVDFSNINSRALEGGEFRSTMSFTSNNMIDNLGKKMIMNP
;
A
#
# COMPACT_ATOMS: atom_id res chain seq x y z
N ASP A 1 -16.86 -22.22 -11.77
CA ASP A 1 -16.00 -22.94 -10.81
C ASP A 1 -14.65 -22.22 -10.76
N PHE A 2 -14.49 -21.33 -9.76
CA PHE A 2 -13.33 -20.48 -9.52
C PHE A 2 -12.00 -21.28 -9.50
N ILE A 3 -11.99 -22.47 -8.86
CA ILE A 3 -10.78 -23.30 -8.76
C ILE A 3 -10.30 -23.78 -10.13
N LYS A 4 -11.22 -24.12 -11.03
CA LYS A 4 -10.90 -24.60 -12.39
C LYS A 4 -10.51 -23.45 -13.31
N SER A 5 -11.25 -22.33 -13.26
CA SER A 5 -10.99 -21.17 -14.12
C SER A 5 -9.74 -20.39 -13.70
N LYS A 6 -9.32 -20.51 -12.45
CA LYS A 6 -8.25 -19.70 -11.81
C LYS A 6 -8.50 -18.20 -11.90
N THR A 7 -9.77 -17.82 -12.08
CA THR A 7 -10.23 -16.44 -12.12
C THR A 7 -11.44 -16.28 -11.21
N GLY A 8 -11.48 -15.20 -10.45
CA GLY A 8 -12.57 -14.92 -9.52
C GLY A 8 -12.61 -13.43 -9.18
N ASN A 9 -13.70 -13.02 -8.57
CA ASN A 9 -13.85 -11.69 -8.01
C ASN A 9 -13.23 -11.60 -6.59
N ASP A 10 -13.31 -10.43 -5.98
CA ASP A 10 -12.77 -10.15 -4.65
C ASP A 10 -13.34 -11.11 -3.58
N ALA A 11 -14.65 -11.42 -3.68
CA ALA A 11 -15.31 -12.34 -2.76
C ALA A 11 -14.80 -13.79 -2.94
N ASP A 12 -14.63 -14.25 -4.18
CA ASP A 12 -14.10 -15.58 -4.47
C ASP A 12 -12.73 -15.79 -3.86
N LEU A 13 -11.83 -14.79 -4.01
CA LEU A 13 -10.47 -14.84 -3.47
C LEU A 13 -10.46 -14.85 -1.94
N ASN A 14 -11.21 -13.95 -1.32
CA ASN A 14 -11.22 -13.82 0.13
C ASN A 14 -11.98 -14.97 0.83
N LEU A 15 -13.07 -15.48 0.26
CA LEU A 15 -13.75 -16.67 0.77
C LEU A 15 -12.88 -17.93 0.62
N MET A 16 -12.09 -18.04 -0.45
CA MET A 16 -11.08 -19.10 -0.57
C MET A 16 -10.03 -18.99 0.54
N LEU A 17 -9.54 -17.78 0.85
CA LEU A 17 -8.58 -17.59 1.95
C LEU A 17 -9.19 -17.99 3.30
N VAL A 18 -10.48 -17.68 3.57
CA VAL A 18 -11.18 -18.19 4.77
C VAL A 18 -11.16 -19.73 4.80
N ALA A 19 -11.49 -20.39 3.69
CA ALA A 19 -11.47 -21.85 3.61
C ALA A 19 -10.07 -22.44 3.83
N MET A 20 -9.03 -21.80 3.29
CA MET A 20 -7.63 -22.19 3.47
C MET A 20 -7.20 -22.06 4.94
N PHE A 21 -7.52 -20.96 5.62
CA PHE A 21 -7.24 -20.78 7.04
C PHE A 21 -7.93 -21.85 7.89
N ARG A 22 -9.23 -22.09 7.63
CA ARG A 22 -9.99 -23.13 8.33
C ARG A 22 -9.41 -24.54 8.10
N SER A 23 -8.95 -24.84 6.89
CA SER A 23 -8.28 -26.12 6.58
C SER A 23 -6.94 -26.28 7.30
N ALA A 24 -6.29 -25.17 7.65
CA ALA A 24 -5.07 -25.14 8.46
C ALA A 24 -5.35 -25.06 9.98
N ASN A 25 -6.58 -25.31 10.41
CA ASN A 25 -7.04 -25.18 11.82
C ASN A 25 -6.85 -23.76 12.39
N ILE A 26 -6.92 -22.74 11.56
CA ILE A 26 -6.92 -21.33 11.98
C ILE A 26 -8.38 -20.85 11.95
N THR A 27 -8.83 -20.29 13.07
CA THR A 27 -10.16 -19.68 13.15
C THR A 27 -10.24 -18.47 12.24
N ALA A 28 -11.10 -18.50 11.24
CA ALA A 28 -11.25 -17.42 10.28
C ALA A 28 -12.71 -17.24 9.85
N TYR A 29 -13.08 -15.99 9.60
CA TYR A 29 -14.41 -15.57 9.24
C TYR A 29 -14.39 -14.53 8.12
N PRO A 30 -15.39 -14.50 7.23
CA PRO A 30 -15.57 -13.41 6.29
C PRO A 30 -16.06 -12.16 7.02
N ILE A 31 -15.61 -11.00 6.54
CA ILE A 31 -16.07 -9.69 6.97
C ILE A 31 -16.63 -8.98 5.75
N LEU A 32 -17.93 -8.69 5.78
CA LEU A 32 -18.60 -7.96 4.72
C LEU A 32 -18.36 -6.47 4.89
N ILE A 33 -18.00 -5.79 3.82
CA ILE A 33 -17.63 -4.38 3.83
C ILE A 33 -18.41 -3.62 2.76
N SER A 34 -18.82 -2.39 3.09
CA SER A 34 -19.13 -1.36 2.11
C SER A 34 -17.83 -0.62 1.78
N THR A 35 -17.39 -0.63 0.53
CA THR A 35 -16.20 0.13 0.14
C THR A 35 -16.44 1.64 0.27
N VAL A 36 -15.36 2.42 0.37
CA VAL A 36 -15.45 3.89 0.46
C VAL A 36 -16.29 4.48 -0.69
N GLY A 37 -16.14 3.95 -1.90
CA GLY A 37 -16.93 4.39 -3.06
C GLY A 37 -18.41 3.99 -3.04
N ASN A 38 -18.79 3.00 -2.21
CA ASN A 38 -20.17 2.56 -2.03
C ASN A 38 -20.88 3.29 -0.88
N GLY A 39 -20.12 4.00 -0.04
CA GLY A 39 -20.62 4.79 1.09
C GLY A 39 -20.62 4.05 2.42
N ASN A 40 -21.07 4.74 3.47
CA ASN A 40 -21.06 4.21 4.83
C ASN A 40 -22.21 3.21 5.04
N LEU A 41 -21.98 2.25 5.93
CA LEU A 41 -23.02 1.30 6.34
C LEU A 41 -24.16 2.01 7.07
N ASN A 42 -25.38 1.84 6.56
CA ASN A 42 -26.57 2.28 7.28
C ASN A 42 -26.97 1.21 8.31
N LEU A 43 -26.62 1.43 9.56
CA LEU A 43 -26.87 0.47 10.66
C LEU A 43 -28.34 0.44 11.10
N THR A 44 -29.12 1.48 10.74
CA THR A 44 -30.54 1.57 11.12
C THR A 44 -31.41 0.65 10.25
N PHE A 45 -31.01 0.46 8.98
CA PHE A 45 -31.71 -0.41 8.04
C PHE A 45 -30.69 -1.35 7.37
N PRO A 46 -30.33 -2.45 8.04
CA PRO A 46 -29.39 -3.42 7.50
C PRO A 46 -29.94 -4.03 6.22
N ASN A 47 -29.22 -3.85 5.12
CA ASN A 47 -29.53 -4.40 3.82
C ASN A 47 -28.27 -5.07 3.24
N LEU A 48 -28.37 -6.30 2.79
CA LEU A 48 -27.26 -7.01 2.16
C LEU A 48 -26.69 -6.27 0.93
N GLY A 49 -27.52 -5.49 0.24
CA GLY A 49 -27.09 -4.63 -0.87
C GLY A 49 -26.16 -3.49 -0.49
N ASN A 50 -25.98 -3.23 0.82
CA ASN A 50 -25.02 -2.23 1.30
C ASN A 50 -23.58 -2.77 1.33
N PHE A 51 -23.38 -4.06 1.13
CA PHE A 51 -22.08 -4.69 1.12
C PHE A 51 -21.66 -5.02 -0.30
N ASN A 52 -20.47 -4.63 -0.69
CA ASN A 52 -19.94 -4.87 -2.04
C ASN A 52 -18.52 -5.43 -2.03
N TYR A 53 -18.02 -5.78 -0.86
CA TYR A 53 -16.66 -6.32 -0.70
C TYR A 53 -16.57 -7.29 0.48
N VAL A 54 -15.60 -8.20 0.44
CA VAL A 54 -15.32 -9.14 1.52
C VAL A 54 -13.83 -9.07 1.86
N VAL A 55 -13.49 -9.03 3.14
CA VAL A 55 -12.14 -9.31 3.63
C VAL A 55 -12.16 -10.43 4.63
N VAL A 56 -11.02 -10.88 5.10
CA VAL A 56 -10.89 -12.01 6.02
C VAL A 56 -10.43 -11.54 7.38
N GLY A 57 -11.15 -11.94 8.43
CA GLY A 57 -10.68 -11.88 9.80
C GLY A 57 -10.18 -13.25 10.25
N ALA A 58 -8.98 -13.34 10.81
CA ALA A 58 -8.47 -14.58 11.34
C ALA A 58 -7.82 -14.38 12.71
N GLU A 59 -8.00 -15.37 13.60
CA GLU A 59 -7.39 -15.38 14.93
C GLU A 59 -6.13 -16.26 14.90
N ILE A 60 -4.97 -15.64 15.11
CA ILE A 60 -3.67 -16.31 15.15
C ILE A 60 -3.01 -15.98 16.49
N ASN A 61 -2.70 -16.99 17.30
CA ASN A 61 -2.11 -16.83 18.63
C ASN A 61 -2.90 -15.87 19.53
N LYS A 62 -4.23 -15.97 19.53
CA LYS A 62 -5.18 -15.10 20.27
C LYS A 62 -5.19 -13.64 19.84
N THR A 63 -4.59 -13.33 18.72
CA THR A 63 -4.61 -11.99 18.10
C THR A 63 -5.43 -12.04 16.83
N PHE A 64 -6.33 -11.06 16.67
CA PHE A 64 -7.19 -10.97 15.51
C PHE A 64 -6.51 -10.11 14.43
N TYR A 65 -6.40 -10.67 13.25
CA TYR A 65 -5.78 -10.04 12.08
C TYR A 65 -6.78 -9.92 10.95
N LEU A 66 -6.61 -8.87 10.14
CA LEU A 66 -7.35 -8.66 8.90
C LEU A 66 -6.47 -9.01 7.69
N PHE A 67 -7.07 -9.66 6.69
CA PHE A 67 -6.37 -10.05 5.46
C PHE A 67 -7.23 -9.73 4.24
N ASP A 68 -6.57 -9.47 3.13
CA ASP A 68 -7.17 -9.32 1.81
C ASP A 68 -6.32 -10.07 0.77
N ALA A 69 -6.91 -11.05 0.10
CA ALA A 69 -6.22 -11.89 -0.89
C ALA A 69 -6.21 -11.29 -2.31
N THR A 70 -6.73 -10.10 -2.51
CA THR A 70 -6.86 -9.49 -3.85
C THR A 70 -5.56 -8.91 -4.40
N SER A 71 -4.56 -8.71 -3.54
CA SER A 71 -3.22 -8.29 -3.93
C SER A 71 -2.17 -9.33 -3.56
N LYS A 72 -1.21 -9.57 -4.46
CA LYS A 72 -0.03 -10.41 -4.19
C LYS A 72 0.89 -9.83 -3.12
N GLN A 73 0.76 -8.54 -2.84
CA GLN A 73 1.56 -7.80 -1.87
C GLN A 73 0.88 -7.68 -0.51
N SER A 74 -0.32 -8.27 -0.36
CA SER A 74 -1.09 -8.23 0.88
C SER A 74 -0.31 -8.77 2.08
N GLN A 75 -0.47 -8.11 3.22
CA GLN A 75 0.06 -8.49 4.52
C GLN A 75 -1.04 -8.43 5.57
N ALA A 76 -0.82 -9.09 6.70
CA ALA A 76 -1.73 -8.99 7.84
C ALA A 76 -1.92 -7.52 8.26
N ASN A 77 -3.18 -7.12 8.46
CA ASN A 77 -3.60 -5.76 8.80
C ASN A 77 -3.22 -4.68 7.77
N LEU A 78 -2.91 -5.08 6.54
CA LEU A 78 -2.67 -4.18 5.42
C LEU A 78 -3.79 -4.34 4.40
N LEU A 79 -4.84 -3.54 4.56
CA LEU A 79 -6.01 -3.55 3.69
C LEU A 79 -5.92 -2.45 2.63
N PRO A 80 -6.41 -2.69 1.41
CA PRO A 80 -6.41 -1.67 0.36
C PRO A 80 -7.30 -0.47 0.74
N SER A 81 -6.93 0.73 0.29
CA SER A 81 -7.61 1.98 0.65
C SER A 81 -9.12 2.00 0.34
N ARG A 82 -9.56 1.24 -0.66
CA ARG A 82 -11.00 1.12 -1.00
C ARG A 82 -11.86 0.53 0.12
N VAL A 83 -11.28 -0.20 1.07
CA VAL A 83 -12.00 -0.80 2.21
C VAL A 83 -11.77 -0.07 3.53
N TRP A 84 -11.16 1.13 3.50
CA TRP A 84 -10.97 1.95 4.70
C TRP A 84 -12.26 2.66 5.11
N ASN A 85 -13.29 1.89 5.34
CA ASN A 85 -14.49 2.33 6.01
C ASN A 85 -14.39 2.00 7.51
N ASP A 86 -15.12 2.71 8.36
CA ASP A 86 -15.00 2.60 9.82
C ASP A 86 -15.29 1.19 10.33
N ASN A 87 -16.27 0.51 9.71
CA ASN A 87 -16.79 -0.75 10.21
C ASN A 87 -17.01 -1.78 9.10
N GLY A 88 -16.88 -3.05 9.48
CA GLY A 88 -17.30 -4.21 8.69
C GLY A 88 -18.20 -5.14 9.51
N LEU A 89 -18.96 -5.97 8.84
CA LEU A 89 -19.82 -6.98 9.44
C LEU A 89 -19.08 -8.34 9.45
N LEU A 90 -18.55 -8.71 10.60
CA LEU A 90 -17.95 -10.03 10.83
C LEU A 90 -19.04 -11.09 10.90
N VAL A 91 -18.99 -12.08 10.01
CA VAL A 91 -20.00 -13.16 9.91
C VAL A 91 -19.41 -14.43 10.51
N LYS A 92 -19.93 -14.82 11.69
CA LYS A 92 -19.63 -16.08 12.35
C LYS A 92 -20.72 -17.12 12.04
N ASP A 93 -20.51 -18.36 12.45
CA ASP A 93 -21.41 -19.45 12.14
C ASP A 93 -22.82 -19.28 12.78
N ASP A 94 -22.90 -18.62 13.92
CA ASP A 94 -24.13 -18.43 14.72
C ASP A 94 -24.60 -16.96 14.85
N LYS A 95 -23.76 -16.01 14.47
CA LYS A 95 -24.04 -14.58 14.62
C LYS A 95 -23.24 -13.71 13.67
N ALA A 96 -23.71 -12.48 13.50
CA ALA A 96 -22.93 -11.43 12.85
C ALA A 96 -22.75 -10.25 13.80
N GLU A 97 -21.57 -9.63 13.79
CA GLU A 97 -21.23 -8.52 14.67
C GLU A 97 -20.44 -7.45 13.91
N LEU A 98 -20.72 -6.19 14.23
CA LEU A 98 -19.95 -5.08 13.68
C LEU A 98 -18.58 -5.02 14.37
N ILE A 99 -17.55 -4.92 13.57
CA ILE A 99 -16.18 -4.72 14.03
C ILE A 99 -15.58 -3.46 13.41
N SER A 100 -14.69 -2.81 14.16
CA SER A 100 -13.91 -1.71 13.62
C SER A 100 -12.82 -2.25 12.69
N LEU A 101 -12.64 -1.58 11.56
CA LEU A 101 -11.57 -1.85 10.58
C LEU A 101 -10.33 -0.97 10.83
N ASN A 102 -10.31 -0.18 11.90
CA ASN A 102 -9.25 0.80 12.19
C ASN A 102 -7.90 0.20 12.63
N ASN A 103 -7.75 -1.13 12.64
CA ASN A 103 -6.47 -1.81 12.92
C ASN A 103 -5.53 -1.85 11.69
N VAL A 104 -5.68 -0.88 10.79
CA VAL A 104 -4.85 -0.80 9.58
C VAL A 104 -3.45 -0.32 9.96
N LYS A 105 -2.44 -1.02 9.44
CA LYS A 105 -1.04 -0.62 9.59
C LYS A 105 -0.84 0.77 9.01
N ILE A 106 -0.27 1.68 9.81
CA ILE A 106 0.04 3.05 9.35
C ILE A 106 1.07 2.97 8.24
N SER A 107 0.88 3.81 7.21
CA SER A 107 1.81 3.92 6.09
C SER A 107 2.72 5.12 6.30
N HIS A 108 3.99 4.94 6.02
CA HIS A 108 4.99 5.99 6.07
C HIS A 108 5.71 6.07 4.73
N ASN A 109 6.11 7.29 4.39
CA ASN A 109 7.04 7.54 3.30
C ASN A 109 8.18 8.41 3.87
N ASN A 110 9.41 7.93 3.70
CA ASN A 110 10.60 8.59 4.21
C ASN A 110 11.52 8.95 3.04
N HIS A 111 11.79 10.24 2.89
CA HIS A 111 12.75 10.75 1.91
C HIS A 111 14.07 11.10 2.58
N THR A 112 15.16 10.63 2.01
CA THR A 112 16.50 10.99 2.46
C THR A 112 17.29 11.58 1.29
N VAL A 113 17.78 12.79 1.45
CA VAL A 113 18.59 13.49 0.45
C VAL A 113 19.99 13.72 1.01
N LYS A 114 21.02 13.32 0.26
CA LYS A 114 22.42 13.69 0.51
C LYS A 114 22.90 14.48 -0.69
N ALA A 115 23.18 15.76 -0.52
CA ALA A 115 23.56 16.67 -1.60
C ALA A 115 24.92 17.30 -1.35
N LYS A 116 25.64 17.58 -2.43
CA LYS A 116 26.90 18.33 -2.46
C LYS A 116 26.76 19.46 -3.47
N ILE A 117 27.11 20.66 -3.03
CA ILE A 117 27.23 21.82 -3.92
C ILE A 117 28.65 21.79 -4.51
N ASN A 118 28.75 21.81 -5.83
CA ASN A 118 29.99 21.82 -6.55
C ASN A 118 30.46 23.29 -6.78
N SER A 119 31.74 23.47 -7.07
CA SER A 119 32.34 24.82 -7.27
C SER A 119 31.79 25.55 -8.51
N ASP A 120 31.21 24.84 -9.46
CA ASP A 120 30.55 25.36 -10.64
C ASP A 120 29.07 25.77 -10.40
N GLY A 121 28.57 25.63 -9.18
CA GLY A 121 27.19 25.93 -8.82
C GLY A 121 26.21 24.79 -9.08
N THR A 122 26.66 23.65 -9.58
CA THR A 122 25.81 22.47 -9.72
C THR A 122 25.61 21.78 -8.36
N VAL A 123 24.46 21.14 -8.18
CA VAL A 123 24.18 20.28 -7.02
C VAL A 123 24.11 18.85 -7.48
N SER A 124 24.84 17.96 -6.84
CA SER A 124 24.78 16.53 -7.10
C SER A 124 24.64 15.73 -5.82
N GLY A 125 24.03 14.55 -5.92
CA GLY A 125 23.84 13.76 -4.71
C GLY A 125 23.11 12.45 -4.92
N ALA A 126 22.64 11.92 -3.78
CA ALA A 126 21.83 10.72 -3.70
C ALA A 126 20.47 11.05 -3.06
N TYR A 127 19.43 10.48 -3.62
CA TYR A 127 18.07 10.50 -3.10
C TYR A 127 17.64 9.09 -2.78
N GLN A 128 17.02 8.90 -1.65
CA GLN A 128 16.40 7.65 -1.23
C GLN A 128 14.96 7.93 -0.86
N ASP A 129 14.08 7.13 -1.41
CA ASP A 129 12.67 7.05 -1.11
C ASP A 129 12.38 5.69 -0.48
N GLN A 130 11.76 5.67 0.70
CA GLN A 130 11.43 4.45 1.42
C GLN A 130 9.99 4.49 1.87
N ASP A 131 9.22 3.58 1.32
CA ASP A 131 7.81 3.39 1.60
C ASP A 131 7.57 2.25 2.58
N GLU A 132 6.57 2.41 3.45
CA GLU A 132 6.06 1.41 4.37
C GLU A 132 4.54 1.28 4.26
N GLY A 133 4.00 0.14 4.66
CA GLY A 133 2.55 -0.11 4.67
C GLY A 133 1.94 -0.08 3.28
N MET A 134 0.82 0.63 3.12
CA MET A 134 0.11 0.73 1.83
C MET A 134 0.91 1.44 0.74
N MET A 135 1.76 2.40 1.12
CA MET A 135 2.63 3.08 0.16
C MET A 135 3.62 2.09 -0.44
N ALA A 136 4.25 1.24 0.38
CA ALA A 136 5.14 0.18 -0.08
C ALA A 136 4.43 -0.84 -0.98
N MET A 137 3.20 -1.23 -0.61
CA MET A 137 2.39 -2.14 -1.42
C MET A 137 2.11 -1.56 -2.79
N SER A 138 1.63 -0.31 -2.85
CA SER A 138 1.32 0.38 -4.11
C SER A 138 2.57 0.64 -4.96
N ALA A 139 3.68 1.05 -4.33
CA ALA A 139 4.94 1.28 -5.03
C ALA A 139 5.47 -0.02 -5.65
N LYS A 140 5.40 -1.13 -4.90
CA LYS A 140 5.81 -2.44 -5.39
C LYS A 140 4.89 -2.96 -6.50
N GLU A 141 3.57 -2.82 -6.39
CA GLU A 141 2.63 -3.20 -7.44
C GLU A 141 2.91 -2.44 -8.74
N ASN A 142 3.06 -1.10 -8.65
CA ASN A 142 3.39 -0.26 -9.81
C ASN A 142 4.75 -0.63 -10.43
N PHE A 143 5.73 -0.97 -9.60
CA PHE A 143 7.04 -1.42 -10.07
C PHE A 143 6.97 -2.78 -10.75
N ASP A 144 6.27 -3.76 -10.16
CA ASP A 144 6.11 -5.10 -10.73
C ASP A 144 5.31 -5.07 -12.04
N GLU A 145 4.32 -4.16 -12.16
CA GLU A 145 3.53 -3.98 -13.39
C GLU A 145 4.38 -3.41 -14.54
N ASN A 146 5.13 -2.34 -14.26
CA ASN A 146 5.98 -1.69 -15.27
C ASN A 146 7.15 -0.94 -14.63
N PRO A 147 8.32 -1.59 -14.47
CA PRO A 147 9.50 -0.98 -13.84
C PRO A 147 9.99 0.31 -14.53
N ASP A 148 9.89 0.38 -15.86
CA ASP A 148 10.36 1.54 -16.61
C ASP A 148 9.42 2.74 -16.43
N LYS A 149 8.11 2.51 -16.44
CA LYS A 149 7.10 3.54 -16.15
C LYS A 149 7.26 4.06 -14.72
N TYR A 150 7.46 3.15 -13.75
CA TYR A 150 7.70 3.51 -12.35
C TYR A 150 8.93 4.42 -12.21
N LYS A 151 10.05 4.06 -12.83
CA LYS A 151 11.27 4.88 -12.81
C LYS A 151 11.10 6.23 -13.52
N LYS A 152 10.30 6.26 -14.59
CA LYS A 152 10.04 7.49 -15.34
C LYS A 152 9.29 8.53 -14.52
N GLN A 153 8.41 8.11 -13.58
CA GLN A 153 7.67 9.01 -12.70
C GLN A 153 8.60 9.88 -11.83
N TYR A 154 9.74 9.35 -11.38
CA TYR A 154 10.72 10.16 -10.63
C TYR A 154 11.29 11.29 -11.50
N LYS A 155 11.59 11.03 -12.79
CA LYS A 155 12.10 12.05 -13.70
C LYS A 155 11.06 13.12 -14.06
N GLU A 156 9.79 12.76 -14.04
CA GLU A 156 8.69 13.69 -14.41
C GLU A 156 8.22 14.53 -13.22
N ASN A 157 8.28 13.98 -12.00
CA ASN A 157 7.75 14.64 -10.79
C ASN A 157 8.73 15.61 -10.13
N PHE A 158 10.01 15.57 -10.49
CA PHE A 158 11.03 16.39 -9.87
C PHE A 158 11.79 17.22 -10.93
N SER A 159 12.14 18.45 -10.57
CA SER A 159 12.94 19.35 -11.45
C SER A 159 14.43 19.03 -11.43
N VAL A 160 14.79 17.75 -11.27
CA VAL A 160 16.19 17.29 -11.21
C VAL A 160 16.38 16.09 -12.13
N ASP A 161 17.59 15.92 -12.64
CA ASP A 161 17.95 14.78 -13.47
C ASP A 161 18.33 13.57 -12.62
N PHE A 162 17.40 12.63 -12.46
CA PHE A 162 17.66 11.36 -11.79
C PHE A 162 18.31 10.34 -12.71
N SER A 163 19.33 9.67 -12.17
CA SER A 163 20.07 8.57 -12.81
C SER A 163 20.26 7.41 -11.83
N ASN A 164 20.67 6.24 -12.33
CA ASN A 164 20.97 5.06 -11.53
C ASN A 164 19.83 4.65 -10.61
N ILE A 165 18.59 4.74 -11.08
CA ILE A 165 17.39 4.41 -10.28
C ILE A 165 17.35 2.91 -10.03
N ASN A 166 17.43 2.52 -8.76
CA ASN A 166 17.35 1.14 -8.29
C ASN A 166 16.22 1.02 -7.25
N SER A 167 15.23 0.17 -7.53
CA SER A 167 14.06 -0.03 -6.69
C SER A 167 13.93 -1.50 -6.31
N ARG A 168 13.63 -1.78 -5.05
CA ARG A 168 13.50 -3.14 -4.52
C ARG A 168 12.61 -3.22 -3.29
N ALA A 169 11.95 -4.36 -3.11
CA ALA A 169 11.34 -4.73 -1.84
C ALA A 169 12.43 -5.08 -0.80
N LEU A 170 12.14 -4.79 0.46
CA LEU A 170 12.96 -5.13 1.61
C LEU A 170 12.25 -6.17 2.48
N GLU A 171 13.00 -6.80 3.38
CA GLU A 171 12.42 -7.62 4.44
C GLU A 171 11.51 -6.76 5.33
N GLY A 172 10.35 -7.30 5.74
CA GLY A 172 9.36 -6.55 6.51
C GLY A 172 8.30 -5.83 5.68
N GLY A 173 8.38 -5.93 4.33
CA GLY A 173 7.35 -5.40 3.42
C GLY A 173 7.51 -3.92 3.08
N GLU A 174 8.67 -3.35 3.30
CA GLU A 174 9.05 -2.03 2.83
C GLU A 174 9.43 -2.07 1.34
N PHE A 175 9.32 -0.93 0.67
CA PHE A 175 9.82 -0.75 -0.69
C PHE A 175 10.75 0.45 -0.74
N ARG A 176 11.92 0.27 -1.34
CA ARG A 176 12.95 1.33 -1.37
C ARG A 176 13.40 1.60 -2.80
N SER A 177 13.44 2.88 -3.13
CA SER A 177 14.07 3.39 -4.35
C SER A 177 15.27 4.27 -3.99
N THR A 178 16.40 4.03 -4.65
CA THR A 178 17.61 4.84 -4.52
C THR A 178 18.05 5.34 -5.87
N MET A 179 18.54 6.56 -5.93
CA MET A 179 18.96 7.18 -7.18
C MET A 179 20.01 8.26 -6.95
N SER A 180 20.79 8.54 -7.99
CA SER A 180 21.66 9.70 -8.04
C SER A 180 20.93 10.86 -8.72
N PHE A 181 21.24 12.08 -8.35
CA PHE A 181 20.68 13.25 -9.01
C PHE A 181 21.74 14.32 -9.29
N THR A 182 21.45 15.14 -10.29
CA THR A 182 22.21 16.36 -10.63
C THR A 182 21.21 17.45 -10.99
N SER A 183 21.48 18.67 -10.54
CA SER A 183 20.67 19.84 -10.86
C SER A 183 21.56 21.07 -11.05
N ASN A 184 21.22 21.85 -12.05
CA ASN A 184 21.86 23.14 -12.35
C ASN A 184 21.04 24.34 -11.84
N ASN A 185 19.81 24.07 -11.35
CA ASN A 185 18.81 25.12 -11.07
C ASN A 185 18.52 25.28 -9.58
N MET A 186 19.22 24.54 -8.71
CA MET A 186 19.03 24.62 -7.24
C MET A 186 19.85 25.74 -6.58
N ILE A 187 20.77 26.35 -7.30
CA ILE A 187 21.67 27.38 -6.76
C ILE A 187 21.57 28.66 -7.57
N ASP A 188 21.21 29.74 -6.88
CA ASP A 188 21.30 31.09 -7.39
C ASP A 188 22.61 31.73 -6.93
N ASN A 189 23.43 32.18 -7.89
CA ASN A 189 24.68 32.87 -7.61
C ASN A 189 24.43 34.38 -7.46
N LEU A 190 24.57 34.90 -6.26
CA LEU A 190 24.51 36.35 -5.95
C LEU A 190 25.89 36.87 -5.62
N GLY A 191 26.73 37.07 -6.63
CA GLY A 191 28.11 37.53 -6.50
C GLY A 191 28.97 36.50 -5.77
N LYS A 192 29.38 36.79 -4.50
CA LYS A 192 30.16 35.85 -3.68
C LYS A 192 29.33 34.93 -2.80
N LYS A 193 28.00 34.95 -2.93
CA LYS A 193 27.09 34.14 -2.15
C LYS A 193 26.33 33.20 -3.08
N MET A 194 26.12 31.96 -2.62
CA MET A 194 25.25 30.96 -3.24
C MET A 194 24.02 30.83 -2.38
N ILE A 195 22.83 30.88 -2.99
CA ILE A 195 21.56 30.65 -2.32
C ILE A 195 21.00 29.35 -2.90
N MET A 196 20.68 28.41 -2.03
CA MET A 196 20.06 27.15 -2.39
C MET A 196 18.54 27.30 -2.32
N ASN A 197 17.86 27.00 -3.43
CA ASN A 197 16.41 26.87 -3.53
C ASN A 197 16.10 25.36 -3.57
N PRO A 198 15.69 24.76 -2.43
CA PRO A 198 15.49 23.32 -2.31
C PRO A 198 14.23 22.82 -3.02
#